data_97f15bfaf3d8001aa85acf5f150e5640
#
_entry.id   97f15bfaf3d8001aa85acf5f150e5640
#
_cell.length_a   1.000
_cell.length_b   1.000
_cell.length_c   1.000
_cell.angle_alpha   90.00
_cell.angle_beta   90.00
_cell.angle_gamma   90.00
#
_symmetry.space_group_name_H-M   'P 1'
#
loop_
_entity.id
_entity.type
_entity.pdbx_description
1 polymer ?
#
loop_
_entity_poly.entity_id
_entity_poly.type
_entity_poly.pdbx_seq_one_letter_code
_entity_poly.pdbx_strand_id
1 'polypeptide(L)'
;RRQRQMCIRDSDSRPWLIGYSGGKDSTLLVSLVYEAMKRLKDAGAKLDKTVHVITSDTMVENPIVKNYMHSSSDNINRAAGKDRLNIKASVIYPEPEQTFWSRVIGLGYPTPEPPGFRWCTDRLKIMPMNKFVNERIKESGEIIILLGVRKGESLTRMKTITAREIEGKLLNMHNDIPNAYVYNPITEIPNDLVWEFLLKGDCRSPWGSDMKYLFSLYQGENLGEEKSVLGEVDREKIPVTGNSRFGCWCCTMVKEDKSLQNFINKGATELIPLREFRNELLRMRENSQYRDSKRRNGSVYKKSDGSFGMGPFTLEARCLILEKLLDLENRAGMELITEAELKAIDKMWDEEGDLTCRALVETYHKVKGKKLPWDDYKTPRFDDEAIQAIRDVADKYDIPVELITKLIVSVDTNKHITKNNKMQKAFDSIIGQGWLHYNSVEGALNHED
;
A
#
# COMPACT_ATOMS: atom_id res chain seq x y z
N ARG A 1 12.77 23.79 29.71
CA ARG A 1 12.55 22.70 28.74
C ARG A 1 12.26 21.34 29.41
N ARG A 2 13.05 20.91 30.41
CA ARG A 2 12.81 19.63 31.16
C ARG A 2 11.47 19.61 31.87
N GLN A 3 11.03 20.70 32.52
CA GLN A 3 9.72 20.75 33.21
C GLN A 3 8.54 20.65 32.28
N ARG A 4 8.57 21.24 31.05
CA ARG A 4 7.48 21.13 30.08
C ARG A 4 7.37 19.69 29.47
N GLN A 5 8.50 19.02 29.28
CA GLN A 5 8.51 17.61 28.86
C GLN A 5 7.95 16.69 29.95
N MET A 6 8.21 16.98 31.22
CA MET A 6 7.64 16.27 32.37
C MET A 6 6.12 16.45 32.45
N CYS A 7 5.59 17.67 32.27
CA CYS A 7 4.14 17.92 32.33
C CYS A 7 3.35 17.18 31.25
N ILE A 8 3.86 17.08 30.03
CA ILE A 8 3.21 16.30 28.95
C ILE A 8 3.24 14.80 29.28
N ARG A 9 4.29 14.33 29.94
CA ARG A 9 4.48 12.92 30.29
C ARG A 9 3.59 12.47 31.43
N ASP A 10 3.47 13.26 32.47
CA ASP A 10 2.92 12.82 33.77
C ASP A 10 1.45 13.22 33.99
N SER A 11 0.95 14.23 33.25
CA SER A 11 -0.44 14.72 33.37
C SER A 11 -1.31 14.48 32.13
N ASP A 12 -0.74 14.00 31.02
CA ASP A 12 -1.43 13.84 29.75
C ASP A 12 -1.91 12.38 29.57
N SER A 13 -3.21 12.14 29.66
CA SER A 13 -3.84 10.83 29.52
C SER A 13 -4.13 10.42 28.06
N ARG A 14 -3.90 11.33 27.09
CA ARG A 14 -4.13 11.04 25.67
C ARG A 14 -3.31 9.84 25.22
N PRO A 15 -3.92 8.87 24.49
CA PRO A 15 -3.16 7.74 23.97
C PRO A 15 -2.10 8.19 22.97
N TRP A 16 -1.02 7.45 22.90
CA TRP A 16 0.03 7.63 21.92
C TRP A 16 -0.14 6.62 20.79
N LEU A 17 0.12 7.05 19.56
CA LEU A 17 0.20 6.21 18.40
C LEU A 17 1.58 6.34 17.75
N ILE A 18 2.25 5.22 17.52
CA ILE A 18 3.55 5.15 16.85
C ILE A 18 3.38 4.35 15.57
N GLY A 19 3.66 4.98 14.42
CA GLY A 19 3.76 4.26 13.15
C GLY A 19 5.05 3.42 13.12
N TYR A 20 4.90 2.10 13.03
CA TYR A 20 6.02 1.16 13.01
C TYR A 20 6.15 0.50 11.64
N SER A 21 7.19 0.83 10.90
CA SER A 21 7.48 0.26 9.56
C SER A 21 8.50 -0.88 9.57
N GLY A 22 8.96 -1.31 10.75
CA GLY A 22 10.07 -2.26 10.87
C GLY A 22 11.44 -1.66 10.50
N GLY A 23 11.50 -0.41 10.05
CA GLY A 23 12.75 0.27 9.73
C GLY A 23 13.47 0.81 10.98
N LYS A 24 14.78 1.11 10.84
CA LYS A 24 15.64 1.54 11.94
C LYS A 24 15.11 2.72 12.78
N ASP A 25 14.52 3.72 12.11
CA ASP A 25 14.06 4.94 12.78
C ASP A 25 12.78 4.69 13.59
N SER A 26 11.83 3.94 13.06
CA SER A 26 10.64 3.50 13.79
C SER A 26 10.98 2.53 14.91
N THR A 27 11.98 1.65 14.71
CA THR A 27 12.47 0.73 15.75
C THR A 27 13.13 1.51 16.90
N LEU A 28 13.95 2.51 16.58
CA LEU A 28 14.52 3.41 17.59
C LEU A 28 13.42 4.09 18.40
N LEU A 29 12.41 4.67 17.72
CA LEU A 29 11.32 5.38 18.39
C LEU A 29 10.54 4.46 19.34
N VAL A 30 10.15 3.28 18.89
CA VAL A 30 9.43 2.32 19.74
C VAL A 30 10.32 1.87 20.90
N SER A 31 11.64 1.65 20.68
CA SER A 31 12.58 1.27 21.74
C SER A 31 12.69 2.35 22.82
N LEU A 32 12.81 3.61 22.40
CA LEU A 32 12.89 4.74 23.35
C LEU A 32 11.61 4.88 24.19
N VAL A 33 10.44 4.73 23.56
CA VAL A 33 9.15 4.78 24.27
C VAL A 33 8.99 3.60 25.21
N TYR A 34 9.34 2.39 24.76
CA TYR A 34 9.27 1.18 25.58
C TYR A 34 10.14 1.31 26.85
N GLU A 35 11.42 1.69 26.68
CA GLU A 35 12.36 1.90 27.76
C GLU A 35 11.90 3.02 28.72
N ALA A 36 11.38 4.12 28.19
CA ALA A 36 10.87 5.20 29.01
C ALA A 36 9.69 4.74 29.87
N MET A 37 8.72 3.99 29.31
CA MET A 37 7.59 3.46 30.05
C MET A 37 8.04 2.45 31.12
N LYS A 38 8.99 1.56 30.77
CA LYS A 38 9.53 0.60 31.72
C LYS A 38 10.21 1.29 32.92
N ARG A 39 11.08 2.25 32.66
CA ARG A 39 11.78 3.03 33.73
C ARG A 39 10.80 3.81 34.60
N LEU A 40 9.77 4.40 34.02
CA LEU A 40 8.75 5.11 34.79
C LEU A 40 7.97 4.16 35.72
N LYS A 41 7.60 3.00 35.20
CA LYS A 41 6.94 1.97 35.98
C LYS A 41 7.81 1.47 37.12
N ASP A 42 9.08 1.17 36.84
CA ASP A 42 10.04 0.70 37.86
C ASP A 42 10.29 1.77 38.93
N ALA A 43 10.15 3.05 38.58
CA ALA A 43 10.15 4.17 39.52
C ALA A 43 8.82 4.40 40.26
N GLY A 44 7.82 3.50 40.09
CA GLY A 44 6.53 3.57 40.77
C GLY A 44 5.53 4.58 40.17
N ALA A 45 5.78 5.11 38.98
CA ALA A 45 4.83 6.00 38.32
C ALA A 45 3.58 5.24 37.83
N LYS A 46 2.41 5.85 38.02
CA LYS A 46 1.16 5.34 37.49
C LYS A 46 1.10 5.61 35.98
N LEU A 47 1.06 4.54 35.18
CA LEU A 47 1.03 4.60 33.73
C LEU A 47 -0.35 4.24 33.18
N ASP A 48 -1.27 5.20 33.15
CA ASP A 48 -2.62 5.02 32.60
C ASP A 48 -2.66 5.19 31.07
N LYS A 49 -1.59 5.74 30.48
CA LYS A 49 -1.47 6.03 29.06
C LYS A 49 -1.34 4.75 28.24
N THR A 50 -2.19 4.59 27.23
CA THR A 50 -2.05 3.53 26.24
C THR A 50 -1.13 3.98 25.09
N VAL A 51 -0.19 3.13 24.70
CA VAL A 51 0.66 3.31 23.51
C VAL A 51 0.28 2.29 22.46
N HIS A 52 -0.20 2.78 21.30
CA HIS A 52 -0.50 1.96 20.14
C HIS A 52 0.72 1.97 19.20
N VAL A 53 1.28 0.80 18.90
CA VAL A 53 2.32 0.61 17.89
C VAL A 53 1.67 -0.01 16.66
N ILE A 54 1.58 0.75 15.56
CA ILE A 54 0.77 0.37 14.41
C ILE A 54 1.66 0.10 13.20
N THR A 55 1.55 -1.11 12.69
CA THR A 55 2.18 -1.55 11.44
C THR A 55 1.12 -1.59 10.34
N SER A 56 1.35 -0.88 9.23
CA SER A 56 0.50 -0.98 8.04
C SER A 56 1.09 -2.04 7.10
N ASP A 57 0.43 -3.17 6.95
CA ASP A 57 0.75 -4.18 5.93
C ASP A 57 -0.01 -3.83 4.65
N THR A 58 0.71 -3.53 3.58
CA THR A 58 0.12 -3.21 2.27
C THR A 58 -0.38 -4.44 1.51
N MET A 59 -0.19 -5.64 2.09
CA MET A 59 -0.43 -6.97 1.50
C MET A 59 0.49 -7.32 0.32
N VAL A 60 1.30 -6.38 -0.13
CA VAL A 60 2.31 -6.54 -1.20
C VAL A 60 3.72 -6.14 -0.73
N GLU A 61 3.97 -6.15 0.56
CA GLU A 61 5.33 -5.93 1.11
C GLU A 61 6.26 -7.10 0.71
N ASN A 62 7.56 -6.82 0.67
CA ASN A 62 8.55 -7.90 0.51
C ASN A 62 8.32 -8.98 1.59
N PRO A 63 8.18 -10.27 1.24
CA PRO A 63 7.85 -11.34 2.20
C PRO A 63 8.77 -11.40 3.42
N ILE A 64 10.07 -11.18 3.24
CA ILE A 64 11.05 -11.16 4.33
C ILE A 64 10.76 -10.01 5.30
N VAL A 65 10.49 -8.82 4.76
CA VAL A 65 10.17 -7.62 5.55
C VAL A 65 8.81 -7.76 6.23
N LYS A 66 7.81 -8.30 5.52
CA LYS A 66 6.49 -8.61 6.08
C LYS A 66 6.61 -9.51 7.31
N ASN A 67 7.30 -10.64 7.18
CA ASN A 67 7.51 -11.57 8.28
C ASN A 67 8.24 -10.92 9.47
N TYR A 68 9.25 -10.09 9.20
CA TYR A 68 9.95 -9.35 10.24
C TYR A 68 9.03 -8.36 10.97
N MET A 69 8.21 -7.59 10.26
CA MET A 69 7.27 -6.64 10.87
C MET A 69 6.22 -7.34 11.73
N HIS A 70 5.64 -8.44 11.24
CA HIS A 70 4.63 -9.22 11.98
C HIS A 70 5.24 -9.83 13.24
N SER A 71 6.39 -10.52 13.12
CA SER A 71 7.10 -11.11 14.26
C SER A 71 7.50 -10.05 15.29
N SER A 72 7.91 -8.86 14.84
CA SER A 72 8.24 -7.75 15.74
C SER A 72 7.02 -7.26 16.49
N SER A 73 5.86 -7.13 15.84
CA SER A 73 4.60 -6.75 16.49
C SER A 73 4.18 -7.75 17.56
N ASP A 74 4.29 -9.06 17.28
CA ASP A 74 4.01 -10.12 18.25
C ASP A 74 4.98 -10.09 19.43
N ASN A 75 6.27 -9.87 19.17
CA ASN A 75 7.29 -9.76 20.20
C ASN A 75 7.05 -8.54 21.09
N ILE A 76 6.66 -7.38 20.54
CA ILE A 76 6.29 -6.19 21.30
C ILE A 76 5.14 -6.51 22.26
N ASN A 77 4.06 -7.15 21.78
CA ASN A 77 2.92 -7.51 22.60
C ASN A 77 3.31 -8.48 23.72
N ARG A 78 4.11 -9.50 23.40
CA ARG A 78 4.57 -10.49 24.38
C ARG A 78 5.43 -9.86 25.46
N ALA A 79 6.40 -9.02 25.08
CA ALA A 79 7.26 -8.33 26.01
C ALA A 79 6.51 -7.32 26.87
N ALA A 80 5.62 -6.51 26.26
CA ALA A 80 4.78 -5.55 26.97
C ALA A 80 3.89 -6.25 28.01
N GLY A 81 3.32 -7.41 27.65
CA GLY A 81 2.54 -8.22 28.60
C GLY A 81 3.38 -8.72 29.78
N LYS A 82 4.58 -9.23 29.52
CA LYS A 82 5.54 -9.66 30.55
C LYS A 82 5.94 -8.52 31.48
N ASP A 83 6.27 -7.38 30.91
CA ASP A 83 6.66 -6.18 31.65
C ASP A 83 5.45 -5.42 32.21
N ARG A 84 4.22 -5.88 31.95
CA ARG A 84 2.94 -5.25 32.33
C ARG A 84 2.88 -3.77 31.92
N LEU A 85 3.27 -3.46 30.70
CA LEU A 85 3.19 -2.13 30.11
C LEU A 85 1.92 -2.03 29.26
N ASN A 86 1.29 -0.85 29.25
CA ASN A 86 0.11 -0.60 28.41
C ASN A 86 0.53 -0.22 26.98
N ILE A 87 1.27 -1.13 26.32
CA ILE A 87 1.70 -1.02 24.92
C ILE A 87 0.97 -2.10 24.13
N LYS A 88 0.34 -1.71 23.03
CA LYS A 88 -0.43 -2.61 22.13
C LYS A 88 0.08 -2.45 20.72
N ALA A 89 0.72 -3.49 20.18
CA ALA A 89 1.11 -3.54 18.79
C ALA A 89 -0.02 -4.19 17.95
N SER A 90 -0.35 -3.58 16.82
CA SER A 90 -1.37 -4.07 15.90
C SER A 90 -0.92 -3.91 14.45
N VAL A 91 -1.32 -4.87 13.60
CA VAL A 91 -1.16 -4.78 12.15
C VAL A 91 -2.50 -4.36 11.57
N ILE A 92 -2.47 -3.36 10.71
CA ILE A 92 -3.65 -2.87 9.98
C ILE A 92 -3.48 -3.11 8.49
N TYR A 93 -4.61 -3.33 7.81
CA TYR A 93 -4.67 -3.68 6.40
C TYR A 93 -5.58 -2.71 5.65
N PRO A 94 -5.36 -2.50 4.34
CA PRO A 94 -6.34 -1.83 3.49
C PRO A 94 -7.62 -2.66 3.39
N GLU A 95 -8.75 -1.99 3.17
CA GLU A 95 -10.00 -2.69 2.83
C GLU A 95 -9.84 -3.50 1.54
N PRO A 96 -10.53 -4.64 1.38
CA PRO A 96 -10.36 -5.52 0.21
C PRO A 96 -10.48 -4.80 -1.13
N GLU A 97 -11.39 -3.82 -1.24
CA GLU A 97 -11.59 -3.02 -2.44
C GLU A 97 -10.48 -1.98 -2.68
N GLN A 98 -9.63 -1.71 -1.67
CA GLN A 98 -8.56 -0.70 -1.73
C GLN A 98 -7.17 -1.31 -1.87
N THR A 99 -7.04 -2.63 -1.86
CA THR A 99 -5.75 -3.33 -1.97
C THR A 99 -5.08 -3.07 -3.32
N PHE A 100 -3.80 -3.42 -3.41
CA PHE A 100 -3.04 -3.25 -4.66
C PHE A 100 -3.68 -4.02 -5.82
N TRP A 101 -4.00 -5.31 -5.59
CA TRP A 101 -4.56 -6.16 -6.64
C TRP A 101 -5.98 -5.77 -7.01
N SER A 102 -6.80 -5.40 -6.05
CA SER A 102 -8.16 -4.91 -6.34
C SER A 102 -8.15 -3.63 -7.18
N ARG A 103 -7.14 -2.78 -7.03
CA ARG A 103 -7.00 -1.60 -7.88
C ARG A 103 -6.41 -1.90 -9.25
N VAL A 104 -5.37 -2.73 -9.32
CA VAL A 104 -4.71 -3.06 -10.59
C VAL A 104 -5.57 -4.03 -11.41
N ILE A 105 -5.97 -5.14 -10.82
CA ILE A 105 -6.72 -6.20 -11.51
C ILE A 105 -8.22 -5.87 -11.55
N GLY A 106 -8.79 -5.38 -10.42
CA GLY A 106 -10.22 -5.08 -10.35
C GLY A 106 -10.63 -3.88 -11.20
N LEU A 107 -9.90 -2.77 -11.09
CA LEU A 107 -10.24 -1.49 -11.73
C LEU A 107 -9.29 -1.07 -12.86
N GLY A 108 -8.27 -1.85 -13.16
CA GLY A 108 -7.33 -1.56 -14.23
C GLY A 108 -6.36 -0.41 -13.92
N TYR A 109 -6.18 -0.02 -12.65
CA TYR A 109 -5.23 1.05 -12.33
C TYR A 109 -3.83 0.68 -12.83
N PRO A 110 -3.14 1.56 -13.56
CA PRO A 110 -1.75 1.32 -13.87
C PRO A 110 -0.93 1.23 -12.59
N THR A 111 0.09 0.38 -12.61
CA THR A 111 1.02 0.31 -11.48
C THR A 111 1.71 1.66 -11.28
N PRO A 112 2.11 2.02 -10.04
CA PRO A 112 2.67 3.32 -9.72
C PRO A 112 3.85 3.71 -10.60
N GLU A 113 3.91 5.00 -11.01
CA GLU A 113 4.95 5.53 -11.88
C GLU A 113 5.47 6.91 -11.45
N PRO A 114 6.78 7.23 -11.71
CA PRO A 114 7.29 8.57 -11.54
C PRO A 114 6.73 9.52 -12.63
N PRO A 115 6.63 10.87 -12.39
CA PRO A 115 7.16 11.53 -11.19
C PRO A 115 6.20 11.58 -9.99
N GLY A 116 4.94 11.22 -10.07
CA GLY A 116 4.01 11.46 -8.96
C GLY A 116 2.81 10.53 -8.85
N PHE A 117 2.59 9.60 -9.76
CA PHE A 117 1.43 8.72 -9.71
C PHE A 117 1.60 7.60 -8.67
N ARG A 118 1.38 7.97 -7.38
CA ARG A 118 1.56 7.09 -6.21
C ARG A 118 0.26 6.80 -5.47
N TRP A 119 -0.79 6.47 -6.18
CA TRP A 119 -2.10 6.15 -5.60
C TRP A 119 -2.04 5.08 -4.48
N CYS A 120 -1.04 4.17 -4.57
CA CYS A 120 -0.85 3.11 -3.59
C CYS A 120 -0.52 3.64 -2.19
N THR A 121 0.23 4.75 -2.05
CA THR A 121 0.56 5.31 -0.73
C THR A 121 -0.70 5.73 0.02
N ASP A 122 -1.60 6.41 -0.67
CA ASP A 122 -2.86 6.85 -0.10
C ASP A 122 -3.75 5.65 0.29
N ARG A 123 -3.95 4.73 -0.64
CA ARG A 123 -4.87 3.60 -0.47
C ARG A 123 -4.38 2.55 0.53
N LEU A 124 -3.09 2.20 0.46
CA LEU A 124 -2.56 1.07 1.22
C LEU A 124 -1.98 1.46 2.58
N LYS A 125 -1.64 2.75 2.79
CA LYS A 125 -0.99 3.20 4.05
C LYS A 125 -1.77 4.30 4.75
N ILE A 126 -2.13 5.38 4.04
CA ILE A 126 -2.75 6.56 4.67
C ILE A 126 -4.19 6.25 5.09
N MET A 127 -5.01 5.70 4.19
CA MET A 127 -6.42 5.41 4.50
C MET A 127 -6.61 4.44 5.68
N PRO A 128 -5.92 3.27 5.74
CA PRO A 128 -6.02 2.37 6.89
C PRO A 128 -5.57 3.04 8.19
N MET A 129 -4.49 3.83 8.13
CA MET A 129 -3.98 4.56 9.30
C MET A 129 -4.99 5.61 9.77
N ASN A 130 -5.55 6.41 8.87
CA ASN A 130 -6.56 7.42 9.20
C ASN A 130 -7.82 6.79 9.79
N LYS A 131 -8.26 5.63 9.27
CA LYS A 131 -9.37 4.86 9.85
C LYS A 131 -9.06 4.50 11.31
N PHE A 132 -7.90 3.91 11.57
CA PHE A 132 -7.49 3.52 12.92
C PHE A 132 -7.39 4.73 13.86
N VAL A 133 -6.77 5.84 13.42
CA VAL A 133 -6.66 7.08 14.22
C VAL A 133 -8.04 7.63 14.58
N ASN A 134 -8.95 7.70 13.61
CA ASN A 134 -10.30 8.20 13.85
C ASN A 134 -11.11 7.34 14.82
N GLU A 135 -10.93 6.02 14.78
CA GLU A 135 -11.55 5.10 15.77
C GLU A 135 -11.02 5.38 17.18
N ARG A 136 -9.71 5.58 17.34
CA ARG A 136 -9.12 5.92 18.65
C ARG A 136 -9.55 7.30 19.15
N ILE A 137 -9.67 8.29 18.26
CA ILE A 137 -10.20 9.61 18.63
C ILE A 137 -11.65 9.51 19.14
N LYS A 138 -12.49 8.67 18.51
CA LYS A 138 -13.87 8.45 18.98
C LYS A 138 -13.90 7.88 20.40
N GLU A 139 -12.91 7.08 20.80
CA GLU A 139 -12.83 6.47 22.14
C GLU A 139 -12.22 7.41 23.18
N SER A 140 -11.21 8.19 22.82
CA SER A 140 -10.37 8.96 23.76
C SER A 140 -10.52 10.48 23.64
N GLY A 141 -11.26 10.98 22.64
CA GLY A 141 -11.39 12.40 22.32
C GLY A 141 -10.22 12.97 21.53
N GLU A 142 -8.99 12.68 21.94
CA GLU A 142 -7.76 13.17 21.30
C GLU A 142 -6.69 12.08 21.25
N ILE A 143 -5.70 12.23 20.35
CA ILE A 143 -4.58 11.31 20.20
C ILE A 143 -3.27 12.07 19.90
N ILE A 144 -2.13 11.53 20.34
CA ILE A 144 -0.80 12.04 20.00
C ILE A 144 -0.10 11.02 19.09
N ILE A 145 0.21 11.41 17.87
CA ILE A 145 0.93 10.60 16.88
C ILE A 145 2.42 10.91 17.00
N LEU A 146 3.21 9.89 17.30
CA LEU A 146 4.66 9.97 17.33
C LEU A 146 5.23 9.46 16.01
N LEU A 147 6.03 10.29 15.33
CA LEU A 147 6.63 9.94 14.06
C LEU A 147 8.15 9.78 14.19
N GLY A 148 8.64 8.67 13.66
CA GLY A 148 10.06 8.37 13.56
C GLY A 148 10.72 9.07 12.36
N VAL A 149 10.56 10.39 12.24
CA VAL A 149 11.14 11.20 11.16
C VAL A 149 12.37 11.95 11.63
N ARG A 150 13.39 12.06 10.76
CA ARG A 150 14.64 12.76 11.06
C ARG A 150 15.00 13.76 9.96
N LYS A 151 15.61 14.90 10.33
CA LYS A 151 16.05 15.92 9.37
C LYS A 151 17.09 15.39 8.38
N GLY A 152 17.97 14.50 8.84
CA GLY A 152 19.04 13.90 8.03
C GLY A 152 18.61 12.85 6.98
N GLU A 153 17.32 12.50 6.86
CA GLU A 153 16.90 11.47 5.90
C GLU A 153 16.80 11.96 4.44
N SER A 154 16.34 13.18 4.22
CA SER A 154 16.31 13.81 2.90
C SER A 154 16.03 15.32 3.00
N LEU A 155 16.52 16.08 2.01
CA LEU A 155 16.29 17.54 1.92
C LEU A 155 14.79 17.88 1.88
N THR A 156 13.97 17.07 1.21
CA THR A 156 12.51 17.27 1.14
C THR A 156 11.86 17.08 2.51
N ARG A 157 12.26 16.04 3.27
CA ARG A 157 11.77 15.81 4.64
C ARG A 157 12.21 16.91 5.58
N MET A 158 13.48 17.33 5.50
CA MET A 158 14.00 18.45 6.30
C MET A 158 13.15 19.71 6.08
N LYS A 159 12.91 20.11 4.81
CA LYS A 159 12.06 21.27 4.48
C LYS A 159 10.65 21.14 5.04
N THR A 160 10.03 19.97 4.91
CA THR A 160 8.66 19.71 5.40
C THR A 160 8.58 19.76 6.92
N ILE A 161 9.57 19.19 7.63
CA ILE A 161 9.63 19.21 9.09
C ILE A 161 9.83 20.65 9.56
N THR A 162 10.82 21.36 9.02
CA THR A 162 11.13 22.75 9.42
C THR A 162 9.95 23.70 9.15
N ALA A 163 9.24 23.52 8.05
CA ALA A 163 8.05 24.33 7.74
C ALA A 163 6.86 24.08 8.70
N ARG A 164 6.86 22.95 9.40
CA ARG A 164 5.80 22.56 10.35
C ARG A 164 6.20 22.77 11.82
N GLU A 165 7.48 22.97 12.10
CA GLU A 165 7.95 23.28 13.45
C GLU A 165 7.49 24.68 13.86
N ILE A 166 6.67 24.74 14.91
CA ILE A 166 6.29 26.00 15.57
C ILE A 166 7.24 26.18 16.73
N GLU A 167 8.02 27.27 16.70
CA GLU A 167 9.01 27.57 17.75
C GLU A 167 8.37 27.56 19.13
N GLY A 168 8.96 26.80 20.05
CA GLY A 168 8.46 26.62 21.41
C GLY A 168 7.31 25.67 21.63
N LYS A 169 6.72 25.05 20.56
CA LYS A 169 5.70 24.00 20.69
C LYS A 169 6.29 22.62 20.43
N LEU A 170 6.02 21.68 21.34
CA LEU A 170 6.38 20.25 21.18
C LEU A 170 5.36 19.48 20.36
N LEU A 171 4.09 19.85 20.48
CA LEU A 171 2.97 19.22 19.79
C LEU A 171 2.43 20.15 18.69
N ASN A 172 2.32 19.66 17.49
CA ASN A 172 1.69 20.34 16.38
C ASN A 172 0.35 19.63 16.06
N MET A 173 -0.66 20.37 15.64
CA MET A 173 -1.91 19.77 15.15
C MET A 173 -1.64 18.98 13.87
N HIS A 174 -2.32 17.85 13.71
CA HIS A 174 -2.31 17.12 12.43
C HIS A 174 -3.09 17.94 11.39
N ASN A 175 -2.60 18.00 10.14
CA ASN A 175 -3.21 18.86 9.12
C ASN A 175 -4.61 18.40 8.72
N ASP A 176 -4.80 17.09 8.61
CA ASP A 176 -6.00 16.50 7.99
C ASP A 176 -6.92 15.80 8.99
N ILE A 177 -6.45 15.54 10.21
CA ILE A 177 -7.23 14.80 11.22
C ILE A 177 -7.45 15.73 12.42
N PRO A 178 -8.69 16.19 12.66
CA PRO A 178 -9.03 16.95 13.85
C PRO A 178 -8.76 16.13 15.14
N ASN A 179 -8.36 16.79 16.20
CA ASN A 179 -8.06 16.20 17.51
C ASN A 179 -6.89 15.19 17.50
N ALA A 180 -6.10 15.18 16.44
CA ALA A 180 -4.82 14.49 16.38
C ALA A 180 -3.67 15.51 16.50
N TYR A 181 -2.67 15.17 17.30
CA TYR A 181 -1.46 15.96 17.48
C TYR A 181 -0.26 15.15 17.02
N VAL A 182 0.76 15.80 16.51
CA VAL A 182 1.99 15.18 16.02
C VAL A 182 3.17 15.58 16.91
N TYR A 183 3.97 14.59 17.27
CA TYR A 183 5.23 14.76 17.99
C TYR A 183 6.36 13.99 17.29
N ASN A 184 7.48 14.65 17.06
CA ASN A 184 8.65 14.11 16.37
C ASN A 184 9.85 14.02 17.32
N PRO A 185 9.95 13.03 18.21
CA PRO A 185 10.95 13.02 19.29
C PRO A 185 12.37 12.77 18.81
N ILE A 186 12.58 12.18 17.64
CA ILE A 186 13.91 11.77 17.12
C ILE A 186 14.40 12.64 15.96
N THR A 187 13.78 13.79 15.73
CA THR A 187 14.08 14.67 14.58
C THR A 187 15.54 15.02 14.42
N GLU A 188 16.22 15.29 15.54
CA GLU A 188 17.61 15.75 15.56
C GLU A 188 18.65 14.62 15.74
N ILE A 189 18.21 13.34 15.81
CA ILE A 189 19.13 12.22 16.02
C ILE A 189 19.83 11.89 14.70
N PRO A 190 21.17 11.96 14.61
CA PRO A 190 21.90 11.60 13.41
C PRO A 190 21.90 10.07 13.17
N ASN A 191 22.20 9.65 11.93
CA ASN A 191 22.07 8.27 11.51
C ASN A 191 23.02 7.30 12.25
N ASP A 192 24.21 7.73 12.55
CA ASP A 192 25.21 6.95 13.30
C ASP A 192 24.72 6.67 14.72
N LEU A 193 24.16 7.64 15.40
CA LEU A 193 23.58 7.45 16.73
C LEU A 193 22.38 6.53 16.74
N VAL A 194 21.58 6.47 15.65
CA VAL A 194 20.49 5.48 15.53
C VAL A 194 21.05 4.07 15.59
N TRP A 195 22.09 3.78 14.79
CA TRP A 195 22.68 2.44 14.77
C TRP A 195 23.50 2.13 16.03
N GLU A 196 24.21 3.12 16.57
CA GLU A 196 24.91 2.97 17.85
C GLU A 196 23.94 2.56 18.97
N PHE A 197 22.74 3.20 19.03
CA PHE A 197 21.73 2.83 20.00
C PHE A 197 21.17 1.43 19.76
N LEU A 198 20.80 1.09 18.52
CA LEU A 198 20.17 -0.18 18.18
C LEU A 198 21.13 -1.37 18.34
N LEU A 199 22.43 -1.19 18.08
CA LEU A 199 23.44 -2.22 18.17
C LEU A 199 24.17 -2.25 19.52
N LYS A 200 23.75 -1.42 20.49
CA LYS A 200 24.37 -1.36 21.82
C LYS A 200 24.13 -2.65 22.61
N GLY A 201 25.13 -3.06 23.38
CA GLY A 201 25.02 -4.21 24.28
C GLY A 201 24.90 -5.54 23.52
N ASP A 202 23.86 -6.32 23.81
CA ASP A 202 23.57 -7.59 23.18
C ASP A 202 22.93 -7.50 21.79
N CYS A 203 22.79 -6.28 21.25
CA CYS A 203 22.14 -6.00 19.96
C CYS A 203 20.70 -6.48 19.90
N ARG A 204 19.96 -6.37 21.01
CA ARG A 204 18.54 -6.72 21.08
C ARG A 204 17.67 -5.50 21.40
N SER A 205 16.51 -5.46 20.75
CA SER A 205 15.49 -4.49 21.12
C SER A 205 14.91 -4.80 22.53
N PRO A 206 14.22 -3.85 23.17
CA PRO A 206 13.52 -4.09 24.44
C PRO A 206 12.54 -5.27 24.42
N TRP A 207 12.03 -5.63 23.26
CA TRP A 207 11.13 -6.78 23.04
C TRP A 207 11.85 -8.02 22.50
N GLY A 208 13.19 -8.03 22.48
CA GLY A 208 14.01 -9.19 22.17
C GLY A 208 14.29 -9.45 20.70
N SER A 209 13.87 -8.57 19.77
CA SER A 209 14.22 -8.70 18.35
C SER A 209 15.71 -8.46 18.10
N ASP A 210 16.28 -9.21 17.15
CA ASP A 210 17.71 -9.10 16.80
C ASP A 210 17.97 -7.88 15.92
N MET A 211 18.76 -6.93 16.43
CA MET A 211 19.11 -5.70 15.73
C MET A 211 20.25 -5.89 14.74
N LYS A 212 21.07 -6.95 14.87
CA LYS A 212 22.04 -7.33 13.83
C LYS A 212 21.31 -7.81 12.57
N TYR A 213 20.23 -8.55 12.74
CA TYR A 213 19.39 -8.95 11.62
C TYR A 213 18.78 -7.70 10.94
N LEU A 214 18.20 -6.77 11.71
CA LEU A 214 17.73 -5.51 11.14
C LEU A 214 18.84 -4.75 10.40
N PHE A 215 20.02 -4.66 10.98
CA PHE A 215 21.18 -4.01 10.35
C PHE A 215 21.55 -4.69 9.04
N SER A 216 21.57 -6.05 9.00
CA SER A 216 21.85 -6.80 7.79
C SER A 216 20.89 -6.56 6.65
N LEU A 217 19.61 -6.22 6.94
CA LEU A 217 18.63 -5.85 5.90
C LEU A 217 18.97 -4.52 5.21
N TYR A 218 19.74 -3.65 5.88
CA TYR A 218 20.18 -2.36 5.34
C TYR A 218 21.54 -2.43 4.62
N GLN A 219 22.32 -3.50 4.83
CA GLN A 219 23.61 -3.63 4.18
C GLN A 219 23.42 -4.02 2.70
N GLY A 220 23.78 -3.11 1.79
CA GLY A 220 23.83 -3.37 0.35
C GLY A 220 25.06 -4.20 -0.06
N GLU A 221 25.26 -4.36 -1.36
CA GLU A 221 26.22 -5.25 -2.04
C GLU A 221 27.72 -5.16 -1.67
N ASN A 222 28.14 -4.25 -0.81
CA ASN A 222 29.55 -4.00 -0.53
C ASN A 222 30.18 -4.87 0.57
N LEU A 223 29.57 -6.00 0.91
CA LEU A 223 30.19 -6.99 1.76
C LEU A 223 30.63 -8.23 0.96
N GLY A 224 31.55 -8.01 0.02
CA GLY A 224 32.54 -9.03 -0.27
C GLY A 224 33.45 -9.15 0.94
N GLU A 225 33.57 -10.39 1.45
CA GLU A 225 34.40 -10.86 2.54
C GLU A 225 33.91 -10.65 3.97
N GLU A 226 33.66 -11.78 4.60
CA GLU A 226 33.48 -11.98 6.02
C GLU A 226 34.58 -11.29 6.81
N LYS A 227 34.25 -10.22 7.55
CA LYS A 227 35.00 -9.87 8.74
C LYS A 227 34.05 -9.58 9.89
N SER A 228 34.20 -10.43 10.90
CA SER A 228 33.46 -10.50 12.13
C SER A 228 33.09 -9.14 12.71
N VAL A 229 31.80 -8.88 12.88
CA VAL A 229 31.27 -7.75 13.65
C VAL A 229 31.32 -8.13 15.14
N LEU A 230 32.53 -8.30 15.67
CA LEU A 230 32.82 -8.41 17.11
C LEU A 230 33.87 -7.35 17.45
N GLY A 231 33.44 -6.13 17.66
CA GLY A 231 34.25 -5.00 18.10
C GLY A 231 33.89 -3.72 17.38
N GLU A 232 33.57 -2.70 18.11
CA GLU A 232 33.27 -1.31 17.73
C GLU A 232 32.57 -1.09 16.38
N VAL A 233 31.38 -0.51 16.40
CA VAL A 233 30.65 -0.13 15.18
C VAL A 233 31.53 0.81 14.36
N ASP A 234 32.11 0.27 13.28
CA ASP A 234 32.95 1.02 12.37
C ASP A 234 32.06 2.09 11.67
N ARG A 235 32.23 3.35 12.04
CA ARG A 235 31.43 4.47 11.55
C ARG A 235 31.48 4.64 10.03
N GLU A 236 32.56 4.16 9.38
CA GLU A 236 32.69 4.20 7.92
C GLU A 236 31.81 3.17 7.20
N LYS A 237 31.31 2.16 7.90
CA LYS A 237 30.47 1.08 7.34
C LYS A 237 28.99 1.24 7.62
N ILE A 238 28.55 2.35 8.24
CA ILE A 238 27.15 2.63 8.48
C ILE A 238 26.44 2.87 7.14
N PRO A 239 25.38 2.08 6.78
CA PRO A 239 24.70 2.23 5.50
C PRO A 239 24.13 3.63 5.32
N VAL A 240 24.47 4.28 4.21
CA VAL A 240 23.87 5.56 3.84
C VAL A 240 22.44 5.29 3.40
N THR A 241 21.47 5.96 4.01
CA THR A 241 20.02 5.69 3.93
C THR A 241 19.36 5.89 2.56
N GLY A 242 20.10 6.27 1.52
CA GLY A 242 19.55 6.70 0.24
C GLY A 242 18.88 5.61 -0.59
N ASN A 243 19.28 4.35 -0.49
CA ASN A 243 18.91 3.28 -1.43
C ASN A 243 18.26 2.03 -0.83
N SER A 244 18.24 1.88 0.48
CA SER A 244 17.68 0.69 1.16
C SER A 244 16.39 1.03 1.89
N ARG A 245 15.30 1.24 1.14
CA ARG A 245 13.95 1.36 1.71
C ARG A 245 13.23 0.03 1.50
N PHE A 246 12.67 -0.48 2.58
CA PHE A 246 11.71 -1.58 2.47
C PHE A 246 10.52 -1.11 1.64
N GLY A 247 10.26 -1.77 0.52
CA GLY A 247 9.21 -1.44 -0.42
C GLY A 247 8.35 -2.65 -0.76
N CYS A 248 7.25 -2.37 -1.44
CA CYS A 248 6.40 -3.42 -2.00
C CYS A 248 7.15 -4.15 -3.11
N TRP A 249 7.12 -5.48 -3.12
CA TRP A 249 7.84 -6.28 -4.13
C TRP A 249 7.34 -6.04 -5.56
N CYS A 250 6.08 -5.61 -5.72
CA CYS A 250 5.45 -5.28 -7.02
C CYS A 250 5.62 -3.80 -7.42
N CYS A 251 6.42 -3.01 -6.68
CA CYS A 251 6.56 -1.57 -6.91
C CYS A 251 7.29 -1.25 -8.22
N THR A 252 6.65 -0.47 -9.10
CA THR A 252 7.19 -0.05 -10.41
C THR A 252 7.63 1.42 -10.45
N MET A 253 7.73 2.07 -9.27
CA MET A 253 8.25 3.44 -9.15
C MET A 253 9.74 3.59 -9.52
N VAL A 254 10.48 2.50 -9.47
CA VAL A 254 11.89 2.42 -9.85
C VAL A 254 12.04 1.43 -11.00
N LYS A 255 12.99 1.66 -11.90
CA LYS A 255 13.24 0.70 -13.00
C LYS A 255 13.73 -0.64 -12.45
N GLU A 256 14.65 -0.62 -11.50
CA GLU A 256 15.20 -1.79 -10.83
C GLU A 256 14.94 -1.71 -9.33
N ASP A 257 14.46 -2.80 -8.75
CA ASP A 257 14.31 -2.92 -7.30
C ASP A 257 15.61 -3.47 -6.70
N LYS A 258 16.48 -2.55 -6.29
CA LYS A 258 17.76 -2.90 -5.65
C LYS A 258 17.57 -3.64 -4.33
N SER A 259 16.53 -3.33 -3.56
CA SER A 259 16.26 -3.99 -2.29
C SER A 259 15.91 -5.47 -2.51
N LEU A 260 14.99 -5.76 -3.43
CA LEU A 260 14.64 -7.12 -3.80
C LEU A 260 15.83 -7.89 -4.37
N GLN A 261 16.63 -7.22 -5.24
CA GLN A 261 17.85 -7.82 -5.78
C GLN A 261 18.88 -8.15 -4.69
N ASN A 262 19.04 -7.29 -3.69
CA ASN A 262 19.97 -7.56 -2.58
C ASN A 262 19.57 -8.78 -1.75
N PHE A 263 18.27 -9.01 -1.52
CA PHE A 263 17.80 -10.22 -0.85
C PHE A 263 18.10 -11.47 -1.69
N ILE A 264 17.88 -11.40 -3.01
CA ILE A 264 18.20 -12.50 -3.94
C ILE A 264 19.71 -12.82 -3.91
N ASN A 265 20.56 -11.79 -3.98
CA ASN A 265 22.02 -11.95 -3.94
C ASN A 265 22.51 -12.55 -2.60
N LYS A 266 21.75 -12.34 -1.52
CA LYS A 266 22.01 -12.96 -0.20
C LYS A 266 21.43 -14.38 -0.04
N GLY A 267 20.89 -14.95 -1.12
CA GLY A 267 20.42 -16.33 -1.15
C GLY A 267 18.91 -16.53 -1.07
N ALA A 268 18.11 -15.45 -1.01
CA ALA A 268 16.64 -15.52 -1.04
C ALA A 268 16.13 -15.78 -2.47
N THR A 269 16.46 -16.94 -3.04
CA THR A 269 16.16 -17.31 -4.42
C THR A 269 14.65 -17.46 -4.69
N GLU A 270 13.86 -17.71 -3.67
CA GLU A 270 12.38 -17.73 -3.71
C GLU A 270 11.76 -16.39 -4.13
N LEU A 271 12.52 -15.28 -4.06
CA LEU A 271 12.08 -13.96 -4.51
C LEU A 271 12.33 -13.72 -6.01
N ILE A 272 13.05 -14.60 -6.71
CA ILE A 272 13.33 -14.45 -8.15
C ILE A 272 12.02 -14.38 -8.96
N PRO A 273 11.04 -15.29 -8.78
CA PRO A 273 9.79 -15.23 -9.53
C PRO A 273 8.99 -13.92 -9.28
N LEU A 274 9.04 -13.40 -8.05
CA LEU A 274 8.39 -12.12 -7.72
C LEU A 274 9.02 -10.95 -8.49
N ARG A 275 10.36 -10.91 -8.57
CA ARG A 275 11.10 -9.91 -9.34
C ARG A 275 10.77 -9.99 -10.83
N GLU A 276 10.69 -11.19 -11.39
CA GLU A 276 10.35 -11.40 -12.80
C GLU A 276 8.95 -10.89 -13.11
N PHE A 277 7.97 -11.26 -12.29
CA PHE A 277 6.59 -10.78 -12.42
C PHE A 277 6.49 -9.26 -12.25
N ARG A 278 7.19 -8.67 -11.28
CA ARG A 278 7.27 -7.20 -11.11
C ARG A 278 7.80 -6.52 -12.38
N ASN A 279 8.84 -7.08 -13.01
CA ASN A 279 9.40 -6.52 -14.24
C ASN A 279 8.44 -6.70 -15.42
N GLU A 280 7.63 -7.75 -15.44
CA GLU A 280 6.57 -7.93 -16.42
C GLU A 280 5.44 -6.92 -16.24
N LEU A 281 4.99 -6.67 -15.02
CA LEU A 281 4.02 -5.60 -14.72
C LEU A 281 4.52 -4.22 -15.21
N LEU A 282 5.82 -3.95 -15.06
CA LEU A 282 6.43 -2.72 -15.57
C LEU A 282 6.30 -2.64 -17.09
N ARG A 283 6.65 -3.72 -17.81
CA ARG A 283 6.53 -3.79 -19.27
C ARG A 283 5.08 -3.66 -19.74
N MET A 284 4.15 -4.34 -19.08
CA MET A 284 2.71 -4.22 -19.40
C MET A 284 2.19 -2.81 -19.20
N ARG A 285 2.62 -2.12 -18.13
CA ARG A 285 2.25 -0.72 -17.89
C ARG A 285 2.68 0.21 -19.03
N GLU A 286 3.86 -0.03 -19.59
CA GLU A 286 4.46 0.83 -20.62
C GLU A 286 4.00 0.49 -22.05
N ASN A 287 3.29 -0.62 -22.22
CA ASN A 287 2.82 -1.09 -23.53
C ASN A 287 1.35 -0.74 -23.75
N SER A 288 1.06 0.05 -24.78
CA SER A 288 -0.30 0.48 -25.15
C SER A 288 -1.26 -0.67 -25.48
N GLN A 289 -0.75 -1.83 -25.90
CA GLN A 289 -1.57 -3.03 -26.17
C GLN A 289 -2.36 -3.51 -24.95
N TYR A 290 -1.85 -3.29 -23.74
CA TYR A 290 -2.48 -3.68 -22.49
C TYR A 290 -3.29 -2.56 -21.84
N ARG A 291 -3.33 -1.38 -22.47
CA ARG A 291 -3.85 -0.16 -21.88
C ARG A 291 -4.95 0.44 -22.73
N ASP A 292 -5.98 0.95 -22.08
CA ASP A 292 -6.98 1.77 -22.75
C ASP A 292 -6.32 3.09 -23.24
N SER A 293 -6.84 3.64 -24.33
CA SER A 293 -6.45 4.97 -24.84
C SER A 293 -7.07 6.13 -24.02
N LYS A 294 -8.02 5.86 -23.16
CA LYS A 294 -8.86 6.82 -22.45
C LYS A 294 -8.78 6.59 -20.95
N ARG A 295 -8.95 7.64 -20.17
CA ARG A 295 -9.09 7.53 -18.70
C ARG A 295 -10.42 6.85 -18.34
N ARG A 296 -10.56 6.36 -17.11
CA ARG A 296 -11.79 5.76 -16.60
C ARG A 296 -13.03 6.67 -16.69
N ASN A 297 -12.85 7.98 -16.64
CA ASN A 297 -13.91 8.96 -16.84
C ASN A 297 -14.21 9.24 -18.31
N GLY A 298 -13.57 8.54 -19.24
CA GLY A 298 -13.78 8.69 -20.67
C GLY A 298 -12.96 9.79 -21.34
N SER A 299 -12.20 10.58 -20.58
CA SER A 299 -11.39 11.64 -21.17
C SER A 299 -10.09 11.13 -21.76
N VAL A 300 -9.70 11.66 -22.89
CA VAL A 300 -8.37 11.53 -23.48
C VAL A 300 -7.50 12.68 -22.96
N TYR A 301 -6.20 12.49 -22.78
CA TYR A 301 -5.30 13.56 -22.38
C TYR A 301 -3.99 13.51 -23.14
N LYS A 302 -3.47 14.68 -23.46
CA LYS A 302 -2.13 14.84 -24.05
C LYS A 302 -1.09 15.07 -22.96
N LYS A 303 0.05 14.43 -23.10
CA LYS A 303 1.22 14.71 -22.27
C LYS A 303 1.90 16.01 -22.73
N SER A 304 2.85 16.49 -21.92
CA SER A 304 3.63 17.70 -22.25
C SER A 304 4.48 17.56 -23.52
N ASP A 305 4.80 16.32 -23.93
CA ASP A 305 5.52 16.02 -25.18
C ASP A 305 4.61 15.89 -26.42
N GLY A 306 3.31 16.12 -26.27
CA GLY A 306 2.30 16.02 -27.32
C GLY A 306 1.79 14.59 -27.56
N SER A 307 2.36 13.57 -26.93
CA SER A 307 1.87 12.19 -27.01
C SER A 307 0.60 11.99 -26.16
N PHE A 308 -0.21 10.98 -26.52
CA PHE A 308 -1.39 10.64 -25.73
C PHE A 308 -0.99 9.86 -24.48
N GLY A 309 -1.66 10.17 -23.38
CA GLY A 309 -1.55 9.40 -22.16
C GLY A 309 -2.38 8.11 -22.25
N MET A 310 -1.83 7.03 -21.73
CA MET A 310 -2.53 5.75 -21.63
C MET A 310 -3.49 5.72 -20.44
N GLY A 311 -4.66 5.11 -20.64
CA GLY A 311 -5.69 4.90 -19.63
C GLY A 311 -5.42 3.69 -18.69
N PRO A 312 -6.46 3.06 -18.13
CA PRO A 312 -6.34 1.87 -17.29
C PRO A 312 -5.90 0.64 -18.10
N PHE A 313 -5.57 -0.46 -17.42
CA PHE A 313 -5.44 -1.77 -18.05
C PHE A 313 -6.79 -2.23 -18.61
N THR A 314 -6.79 -2.78 -19.82
CA THR A 314 -7.99 -3.40 -20.43
C THR A 314 -8.45 -4.61 -19.62
N LEU A 315 -9.68 -5.08 -19.82
CA LEU A 315 -10.17 -6.27 -19.10
C LEU A 315 -9.33 -7.50 -19.43
N GLU A 316 -8.95 -7.67 -20.70
CA GLU A 316 -8.08 -8.76 -21.15
C GLU A 316 -6.71 -8.71 -20.47
N ALA A 317 -6.13 -7.52 -20.36
CA ALA A 317 -4.87 -7.35 -19.64
C ALA A 317 -5.00 -7.66 -18.14
N ARG A 318 -6.15 -7.30 -17.53
CA ARG A 318 -6.45 -7.62 -16.12
C ARG A 318 -6.61 -9.12 -15.89
N CYS A 319 -7.28 -9.82 -16.80
CA CYS A 319 -7.37 -11.29 -16.79
C CYS A 319 -5.99 -11.93 -16.89
N LEU A 320 -5.14 -11.44 -17.81
CA LEU A 320 -3.78 -11.93 -17.97
C LEU A 320 -2.91 -11.67 -16.72
N ILE A 321 -3.03 -10.49 -16.09
CA ILE A 321 -2.31 -10.18 -14.85
C ILE A 321 -2.76 -11.13 -13.73
N LEU A 322 -4.07 -11.41 -13.60
CA LEU A 322 -4.60 -12.34 -12.63
C LEU A 322 -4.08 -13.76 -12.88
N GLU A 323 -4.15 -14.24 -14.11
CA GLU A 323 -3.64 -15.57 -14.50
C GLU A 323 -2.18 -15.74 -14.09
N LYS A 324 -1.34 -14.75 -14.44
CA LYS A 324 0.10 -14.76 -14.10
C LYS A 324 0.37 -14.65 -12.60
N LEU A 325 -0.44 -13.88 -11.85
CA LEU A 325 -0.32 -13.77 -10.41
C LEU A 325 -0.65 -15.10 -9.71
N LEU A 326 -1.71 -15.77 -10.15
CA LEU A 326 -2.11 -17.07 -9.61
C LEU A 326 -1.09 -18.17 -9.96
N ASP A 327 -0.51 -18.14 -11.16
CA ASP A 327 0.60 -19.03 -11.54
C ASP A 327 1.85 -18.75 -10.69
N LEU A 328 2.15 -17.47 -10.44
CA LEU A 328 3.25 -17.08 -9.54
C LEU A 328 3.05 -17.64 -8.13
N GLU A 329 1.84 -17.60 -7.57
CA GLU A 329 1.54 -18.22 -6.27
C GLU A 329 1.88 -19.72 -6.27
N ASN A 330 1.49 -20.43 -7.35
CA ASN A 330 1.79 -21.87 -7.46
C ASN A 330 3.30 -22.15 -7.50
N ARG A 331 4.06 -21.32 -8.24
CA ARG A 331 5.52 -21.46 -8.35
C ARG A 331 6.26 -21.03 -7.09
N ALA A 332 5.81 -19.97 -6.44
CA ALA A 332 6.46 -19.41 -5.26
C ALA A 332 6.04 -20.11 -3.96
N GLY A 333 4.95 -20.89 -3.95
CA GLY A 333 4.44 -21.57 -2.77
C GLY A 333 3.94 -20.61 -1.67
N MET A 334 3.53 -19.42 -2.04
CA MET A 334 3.04 -18.39 -1.11
C MET A 334 1.76 -17.73 -1.61
N GLU A 335 0.89 -17.33 -0.70
CA GLU A 335 -0.33 -16.57 -1.02
C GLU A 335 0.03 -15.12 -1.34
N LEU A 336 -0.31 -14.66 -2.54
CA LEU A 336 -0.04 -13.30 -3.04
C LEU A 336 -1.31 -12.47 -3.26
N ILE A 337 -2.46 -13.14 -3.34
CA ILE A 337 -3.78 -12.53 -3.43
C ILE A 337 -4.76 -13.31 -2.54
N THR A 338 -5.53 -12.61 -1.74
CA THR A 338 -6.48 -13.23 -0.80
C THR A 338 -7.84 -13.49 -1.44
N GLU A 339 -8.61 -14.41 -0.85
CA GLU A 339 -9.99 -14.68 -1.28
C GLU A 339 -10.87 -13.43 -1.21
N ALA A 340 -10.68 -12.57 -0.21
CA ALA A 340 -11.41 -11.31 -0.08
C ALA A 340 -11.11 -10.33 -1.23
N GLU A 341 -9.86 -10.27 -1.68
CA GLU A 341 -9.47 -9.48 -2.86
C GLU A 341 -10.07 -10.07 -4.14
N LEU A 342 -10.01 -11.39 -4.33
CA LEU A 342 -10.63 -12.04 -5.48
C LEU A 342 -12.13 -11.75 -5.55
N LYS A 343 -12.84 -11.82 -4.42
CA LYS A 343 -14.27 -11.49 -4.34
C LYS A 343 -14.54 -10.03 -4.67
N ALA A 344 -13.70 -9.12 -4.19
CA ALA A 344 -13.81 -7.69 -4.52
C ALA A 344 -13.55 -7.43 -6.01
N ILE A 345 -12.54 -8.08 -6.60
CA ILE A 345 -12.22 -7.97 -8.03
C ILE A 345 -13.35 -8.51 -8.88
N ASP A 346 -13.90 -9.66 -8.53
CA ASP A 346 -15.00 -10.30 -9.23
C ASP A 346 -16.23 -9.39 -9.31
N LYS A 347 -16.59 -8.79 -8.17
CA LYS A 347 -17.65 -7.77 -8.11
C LYS A 347 -17.35 -6.56 -8.99
N MET A 348 -16.10 -6.07 -8.98
CA MET A 348 -15.69 -4.93 -9.81
C MET A 348 -15.80 -5.23 -11.30
N TRP A 349 -15.47 -6.46 -11.72
CA TRP A 349 -15.59 -6.88 -13.12
C TRP A 349 -17.05 -6.98 -13.56
N ASP A 350 -17.93 -7.52 -12.71
CA ASP A 350 -19.37 -7.54 -12.96
C ASP A 350 -19.94 -6.11 -13.15
N GLU A 351 -19.42 -5.15 -12.42
CA GLU A 351 -19.85 -3.74 -12.50
C GLU A 351 -19.23 -2.97 -13.67
N GLU A 352 -18.07 -3.42 -14.20
CA GLU A 352 -17.31 -2.67 -15.21
C GLU A 352 -17.32 -3.26 -16.62
N GLY A 353 -17.87 -4.43 -16.84
CA GLY A 353 -17.98 -4.90 -18.21
C GLY A 353 -17.70 -6.37 -18.48
N ASP A 354 -17.57 -7.19 -17.46
CA ASP A 354 -17.61 -8.62 -17.68
C ASP A 354 -19.07 -9.05 -17.98
N LEU A 355 -19.37 -9.16 -19.28
CA LEU A 355 -20.71 -9.59 -19.75
C LEU A 355 -21.00 -11.06 -19.40
N THR A 356 -19.97 -11.88 -19.21
CA THR A 356 -20.13 -13.27 -18.76
C THR A 356 -20.43 -13.34 -17.28
N CYS A 357 -19.97 -12.35 -16.49
CA CYS A 357 -19.91 -12.39 -15.03
C CYS A 357 -19.12 -13.60 -14.51
N ARG A 358 -18.27 -14.21 -15.32
CA ARG A 358 -17.53 -15.43 -14.99
C ARG A 358 -16.03 -15.35 -15.25
N ALA A 359 -15.54 -14.26 -15.85
CA ALA A 359 -14.15 -14.13 -16.29
C ALA A 359 -13.15 -14.41 -15.16
N LEU A 360 -13.43 -13.93 -13.92
CA LEU A 360 -12.56 -14.17 -12.77
C LEU A 360 -12.59 -15.64 -12.32
N VAL A 361 -13.78 -16.21 -12.10
CA VAL A 361 -13.90 -17.59 -11.59
C VAL A 361 -13.36 -18.61 -12.59
N GLU A 362 -13.49 -18.35 -13.89
CA GLU A 362 -12.91 -19.19 -14.96
C GLU A 362 -11.39 -19.08 -15.01
N THR A 363 -10.85 -17.84 -14.91
CA THR A 363 -9.39 -17.63 -14.82
C THR A 363 -8.81 -18.34 -13.59
N TYR A 364 -9.48 -18.21 -12.45
CA TYR A 364 -9.04 -18.88 -11.22
C TYR A 364 -9.09 -20.40 -11.35
N HIS A 365 -10.20 -20.96 -11.85
CA HIS A 365 -10.35 -22.39 -12.07
C HIS A 365 -9.30 -22.93 -13.05
N LYS A 366 -9.05 -22.23 -14.15
CA LYS A 366 -8.03 -22.57 -15.15
C LYS A 366 -6.65 -22.76 -14.53
N VAL A 367 -6.25 -21.86 -13.62
CA VAL A 367 -4.89 -21.87 -13.06
C VAL A 367 -4.77 -22.75 -11.81
N LYS A 368 -5.76 -22.69 -10.93
CA LYS A 368 -5.73 -23.38 -9.63
C LYS A 368 -6.33 -24.77 -9.66
N GLY A 369 -7.09 -25.12 -10.70
CA GLY A 369 -7.84 -26.39 -10.79
C GLY A 369 -8.91 -26.55 -9.71
N LYS A 370 -9.31 -25.46 -9.06
CA LYS A 370 -10.27 -25.42 -7.96
C LYS A 370 -11.33 -24.38 -8.24
N LYS A 371 -12.55 -24.58 -7.69
CA LYS A 371 -13.60 -23.56 -7.71
C LYS A 371 -13.46 -22.60 -6.54
N LEU A 372 -13.85 -21.36 -6.78
CA LEU A 372 -14.03 -20.38 -5.70
C LEU A 372 -15.35 -20.67 -4.94
N PRO A 373 -15.47 -20.32 -3.65
CA PRO A 373 -16.66 -20.63 -2.83
C PRO A 373 -17.98 -20.09 -3.39
N TRP A 374 -17.94 -19.05 -4.21
CA TRP A 374 -19.13 -18.42 -4.81
C TRP A 374 -19.36 -18.80 -6.29
N ASP A 375 -18.49 -19.61 -6.90
CA ASP A 375 -18.61 -19.99 -8.32
C ASP A 375 -19.95 -20.65 -8.64
N ASP A 376 -20.43 -21.57 -7.81
CA ASP A 376 -21.68 -22.30 -8.03
C ASP A 376 -22.93 -21.40 -7.97
N TYR A 377 -22.82 -20.19 -7.39
CA TYR A 377 -23.90 -19.20 -7.32
C TYR A 377 -23.82 -18.14 -8.43
N LYS A 378 -22.77 -18.19 -9.26
CA LYS A 378 -22.55 -17.24 -10.35
C LYS A 378 -23.20 -17.72 -11.63
N THR A 379 -24.29 -17.07 -12.01
CA THR A 379 -24.94 -17.30 -13.30
C THR A 379 -24.40 -16.31 -14.34
N PRO A 380 -24.05 -16.79 -15.55
CA PRO A 380 -23.72 -15.89 -16.66
C PRO A 380 -24.85 -14.88 -16.89
N ARG A 381 -24.49 -13.61 -17.10
CA ARG A 381 -25.48 -12.58 -17.49
C ARG A 381 -25.94 -12.82 -18.92
N PHE A 382 -25.01 -13.19 -19.78
CA PHE A 382 -25.23 -13.58 -21.17
C PHE A 382 -24.44 -14.85 -21.49
N ASP A 383 -24.97 -15.65 -22.37
CA ASP A 383 -24.24 -16.76 -22.98
C ASP A 383 -23.33 -16.26 -24.13
N ASP A 384 -22.50 -17.13 -24.66
CA ASP A 384 -21.56 -16.79 -25.71
C ASP A 384 -22.26 -16.31 -27.01
N GLU A 385 -23.44 -16.82 -27.33
CA GLU A 385 -24.22 -16.40 -28.51
C GLU A 385 -24.71 -14.96 -28.33
N ALA A 386 -25.25 -14.63 -27.16
CA ALA A 386 -25.71 -13.26 -26.85
C ALA A 386 -24.55 -12.28 -26.84
N ILE A 387 -23.40 -12.66 -26.30
CA ILE A 387 -22.19 -11.80 -26.30
C ILE A 387 -21.72 -11.56 -27.73
N GLN A 388 -21.69 -12.60 -28.57
CA GLN A 388 -21.31 -12.45 -29.96
C GLN A 388 -22.31 -11.56 -30.72
N ALA A 389 -23.62 -11.74 -30.50
CA ALA A 389 -24.64 -10.87 -31.08
C ALA A 389 -24.47 -9.38 -30.67
N ILE A 390 -24.08 -9.11 -29.40
CA ILE A 390 -23.78 -7.74 -28.94
C ILE A 390 -22.60 -7.16 -29.72
N ARG A 391 -21.53 -7.93 -29.92
CA ARG A 391 -20.36 -7.53 -30.70
C ARG A 391 -20.71 -7.27 -32.17
N ASP A 392 -21.43 -8.18 -32.78
CA ASP A 392 -21.84 -8.06 -34.19
C ASP A 392 -22.70 -6.80 -34.42
N VAL A 393 -23.60 -6.49 -33.48
CA VAL A 393 -24.41 -5.25 -33.54
C VAL A 393 -23.56 -4.02 -33.31
N ALA A 394 -22.63 -4.07 -32.35
CA ALA A 394 -21.72 -2.97 -32.08
C ALA A 394 -20.85 -2.64 -33.31
N ASP A 395 -20.28 -3.66 -33.94
CA ASP A 395 -19.48 -3.52 -35.17
C ASP A 395 -20.31 -3.00 -36.35
N LYS A 396 -21.53 -3.53 -36.52
CA LYS A 396 -22.42 -3.12 -37.61
C LYS A 396 -22.80 -1.64 -37.56
N TYR A 397 -22.97 -1.10 -36.37
CA TYR A 397 -23.41 0.28 -36.17
C TYR A 397 -22.29 1.23 -35.72
N ASP A 398 -21.06 0.74 -35.73
CA ASP A 398 -19.88 1.50 -35.27
C ASP A 398 -20.04 2.05 -33.83
N ILE A 399 -20.61 1.24 -32.96
CA ILE A 399 -20.86 1.58 -31.56
C ILE A 399 -19.81 0.87 -30.69
N PRO A 400 -19.10 1.57 -29.79
CA PRO A 400 -18.19 0.89 -28.87
C PRO A 400 -18.92 -0.14 -27.99
N VAL A 401 -18.44 -1.38 -27.96
CA VAL A 401 -18.99 -2.45 -27.11
C VAL A 401 -19.06 -2.02 -25.65
N GLU A 402 -18.08 -1.24 -25.19
CA GLU A 402 -18.05 -0.68 -23.84
C GLU A 402 -19.25 0.23 -23.51
N LEU A 403 -19.74 0.99 -24.48
CA LEU A 403 -20.95 1.81 -24.28
C LEU A 403 -22.14 0.92 -23.99
N ILE A 404 -22.33 -0.11 -24.83
CA ILE A 404 -23.43 -1.07 -24.67
C ILE A 404 -23.31 -1.78 -23.32
N THR A 405 -22.12 -2.23 -22.97
CA THR A 405 -21.84 -2.91 -21.71
C THR A 405 -22.17 -2.02 -20.50
N LYS A 406 -21.74 -0.76 -20.50
CA LYS A 406 -22.04 0.19 -19.41
C LYS A 406 -23.55 0.46 -19.28
N LEU A 407 -24.26 0.57 -20.38
CA LEU A 407 -25.72 0.73 -20.37
C LEU A 407 -26.40 -0.50 -19.76
N ILE A 408 -26.00 -1.72 -20.17
CA ILE A 408 -26.51 -2.98 -19.63
C ILE A 408 -26.27 -3.06 -18.12
N VAL A 409 -25.05 -2.80 -17.67
CA VAL A 409 -24.70 -2.80 -16.24
C VAL A 409 -25.49 -1.74 -15.48
N SER A 410 -25.70 -0.56 -16.08
CA SER A 410 -26.50 0.48 -15.46
C SER A 410 -27.97 0.07 -15.26
N VAL A 411 -28.56 -0.63 -16.21
CA VAL A 411 -29.91 -1.20 -16.06
C VAL A 411 -29.94 -2.21 -14.91
N ASP A 412 -29.01 -3.13 -14.91
CA ASP A 412 -28.95 -4.20 -13.91
C ASP A 412 -28.75 -3.68 -12.47
N THR A 413 -27.86 -2.71 -12.32
CA THR A 413 -27.60 -2.05 -11.03
C THR A 413 -28.82 -1.25 -10.54
N ASN A 414 -29.61 -0.68 -11.44
CA ASN A 414 -30.71 0.23 -11.12
C ASN A 414 -32.10 -0.46 -11.21
N LYS A 415 -32.21 -1.74 -11.52
CA LYS A 415 -33.49 -2.46 -11.70
C LYS A 415 -34.42 -2.42 -10.48
N HIS A 416 -33.89 -2.19 -9.29
CA HIS A 416 -34.65 -2.06 -8.05
C HIS A 416 -35.07 -0.62 -7.71
N ILE A 417 -34.69 0.37 -8.54
CA ILE A 417 -34.95 1.77 -8.28
C ILE A 417 -36.25 2.17 -9.02
N THR A 418 -37.32 2.40 -8.28
CA THR A 418 -38.64 2.78 -8.80
C THR A 418 -38.73 4.23 -9.34
N LYS A 419 -37.69 5.05 -9.20
CA LYS A 419 -37.69 6.43 -9.70
C LYS A 419 -36.99 6.53 -11.06
N ASN A 420 -37.75 6.70 -12.12
CA ASN A 420 -37.29 6.87 -13.52
C ASN A 420 -36.16 7.92 -13.68
N ASN A 421 -36.15 8.99 -12.90
CA ASN A 421 -35.14 10.04 -12.99
C ASN A 421 -33.70 9.62 -12.66
N LYS A 422 -33.51 8.55 -11.88
CA LYS A 422 -32.13 8.09 -11.55
C LYS A 422 -31.52 7.27 -12.68
N MET A 423 -32.31 6.40 -13.31
CA MET A 423 -31.88 5.61 -14.45
C MET A 423 -31.57 6.51 -15.64
N GLN A 424 -32.44 7.48 -15.92
CA GLN A 424 -32.24 8.44 -17.01
C GLN A 424 -30.96 9.26 -16.79
N LYS A 425 -30.72 9.79 -15.58
CA LYS A 425 -29.47 10.49 -15.26
C LYS A 425 -28.22 9.61 -15.39
N ALA A 426 -28.31 8.32 -15.04
CA ALA A 426 -27.21 7.37 -15.25
C ALA A 426 -26.93 7.16 -16.73
N PHE A 427 -27.96 7.00 -17.56
CA PHE A 427 -27.83 6.89 -19.01
C PHE A 427 -27.25 8.16 -19.62
N ASP A 428 -27.82 9.33 -19.28
CA ASP A 428 -27.33 10.63 -19.75
C ASP A 428 -25.85 10.84 -19.41
N SER A 429 -25.45 10.41 -18.21
CA SER A 429 -24.05 10.46 -17.77
C SER A 429 -23.14 9.50 -18.56
N ILE A 430 -23.63 8.32 -18.95
CA ILE A 430 -22.88 7.36 -19.76
C ILE A 430 -22.78 7.86 -21.21
N ILE A 431 -23.91 8.27 -21.80
CA ILE A 431 -23.97 8.74 -23.18
C ILE A 431 -23.22 10.06 -23.35
N GLY A 432 -23.29 10.94 -22.36
CA GLY A 432 -22.56 12.22 -22.34
C GLY A 432 -21.05 12.12 -22.21
N GLN A 433 -20.49 10.92 -22.05
CA GLN A 433 -19.06 10.68 -22.18
C GLN A 433 -18.69 10.67 -23.67
N GLY A 434 -18.35 11.84 -24.23
CA GLY A 434 -18.13 12.01 -25.67
C GLY A 434 -17.19 11.02 -26.33
N TRP A 435 -16.18 10.50 -25.58
CA TRP A 435 -15.24 9.48 -26.05
C TRP A 435 -15.88 8.13 -26.41
N LEU A 436 -17.05 7.81 -25.91
CA LEU A 436 -17.77 6.55 -26.22
C LEU A 436 -18.28 6.49 -27.67
N HIS A 437 -18.33 7.65 -28.34
CA HIS A 437 -18.72 7.76 -29.75
C HIS A 437 -17.54 7.59 -30.72
N TYR A 438 -16.30 7.44 -30.21
CA TYR A 438 -15.10 7.39 -31.06
C TYR A 438 -14.40 6.05 -30.93
N ASN A 439 -14.21 5.38 -32.06
CA ASN A 439 -13.50 4.09 -32.13
C ASN A 439 -11.98 4.24 -32.09
N SER A 440 -11.46 5.44 -32.18
CA SER A 440 -10.03 5.75 -32.12
C SER A 440 -9.74 7.04 -31.37
N VAL A 441 -8.52 7.16 -30.87
CA VAL A 441 -8.02 8.40 -30.25
C VAL A 441 -8.02 9.55 -31.26
N GLU A 442 -7.83 9.26 -32.54
CA GLU A 442 -7.88 10.25 -33.63
C GLU A 442 -9.30 10.82 -33.82
N GLY A 443 -10.34 9.98 -33.69
CA GLY A 443 -11.73 10.43 -33.71
C GLY A 443 -12.07 11.38 -32.56
N ALA A 444 -11.54 11.12 -31.36
CA ALA A 444 -11.75 11.97 -30.19
C ALA A 444 -11.11 13.37 -30.32
N LEU A 445 -10.08 13.51 -31.17
CA LEU A 445 -9.37 14.78 -31.37
C LEU A 445 -10.01 15.69 -32.38
N ASN A 446 -10.69 15.13 -33.39
CA ASN A 446 -11.30 15.91 -34.47
C ASN A 446 -12.62 16.59 -34.05
N HIS A 447 -13.05 16.41 -32.80
CA HIS A 447 -14.27 16.98 -32.25
C HIS A 447 -14.03 18.00 -31.11
N GLU A 448 -12.77 18.30 -30.76
CA GLU A 448 -12.43 19.40 -29.83
C GLU A 448 -12.20 20.76 -30.56
N ASP A 449 -12.36 20.81 -31.89
CA ASP A 449 -12.45 22.02 -32.69
C ASP A 449 -13.94 22.32 -33.02
#